data_e80517cf29f30035b3db6fc31d2defca
#
_entry.id   e80517cf29f30035b3db6fc31d2defca
#
_cell.length_a   1.000
_cell.length_b   1.000
_cell.length_c   1.000
_cell.angle_alpha   90.00
_cell.angle_beta   90.00
_cell.angle_gamma   90.00
#
_symmetry.space_group_name_H-M   'P 1'
#
loop_
_entity.id
_entity.type
_entity.pdbx_description
1 polymer ?
#
loop_
_entity_poly.entity_id
_entity_poly.type
_entity_poly.pdbx_seq_one_letter_code
_entity_poly.pdbx_strand_id
1 'polypeptide(L)'
;MGSKPSCTFNQRSNTFQPHTIFSKAFCCTKYNIIQDANDTVYIAENIKQSSAIKIQSLFRGHLARSKVNILSQNYKHLCKEVPFDFPTNTLDSNPTIIHLQSLIPKFKLNEKETFIIQSSSNKQTALTYSDGSLYKGYINTKYQRDSYGKLYLNDNSIYEGFFKENRMEGRGILYSIDGYVYDGEFLNGLFHGFGKLVSLNGVVYRGNWKNDMQNGYGEESYVDGSSYCGYFVNGKKNGKGKFVWNTRNSYEGMFVNDELTGFGVYRWKDGKVYMGNWLKHKMEGVGLFIWSDGKKYIGNYKNDMKDGFGVFYSIDKRYEGTWKDGKQHGKGVIVHNNGKVIHIEYYEGKKVRIVEQQNEITNINEVIDKEKKKIDIERYLKAVNELMVSSNTNNDLLSGNSFDSGVATNNTTNNNTSNTSFNKKCY
;
A
#
# COMPACT_ATOMS: atom_id res chain seq x y z
N MET A 1 -32.64 22.59 39.78
CA MET A 1 -33.94 22.77 39.10
C MET A 1 -33.66 23.23 37.68
N GLY A 2 -34.23 22.56 36.69
CA GLY A 2 -34.21 22.97 35.29
C GLY A 2 -33.51 21.92 34.43
N SER A 3 -34.10 21.02 33.97
CA SER A 3 -35.03 20.50 32.94
C SER A 3 -34.26 20.18 31.64
N LYS A 4 -34.21 18.86 31.34
CA LYS A 4 -33.81 18.26 30.05
C LYS A 4 -34.94 18.48 29.02
N PRO A 5 -34.67 18.66 27.73
CA PRO A 5 -35.67 18.43 26.70
C PRO A 5 -35.62 16.98 26.19
N SER A 6 -36.76 16.34 26.22
CA SER A 6 -37.09 15.06 25.61
C SER A 6 -37.31 15.23 24.12
N CYS A 7 -36.72 14.36 23.29
CA CYS A 7 -37.09 14.19 21.89
C CYS A 7 -38.10 13.04 21.77
N THR A 8 -39.31 13.37 21.40
CA THR A 8 -40.40 12.45 21.06
C THR A 8 -40.18 11.92 19.61
N PHE A 9 -40.29 10.63 19.47
CA PHE A 9 -40.42 9.89 18.22
C PHE A 9 -41.78 10.17 17.59
N ASN A 10 -41.78 10.52 16.31
CA ASN A 10 -42.98 10.46 15.47
C ASN A 10 -42.72 9.62 14.22
N GLN A 11 -43.38 8.47 14.18
CA GLN A 11 -43.47 7.62 12.98
C GLN A 11 -44.46 8.25 11.99
N ARG A 12 -44.08 8.38 10.74
CA ARG A 12 -44.98 8.13 9.58
C ARG A 12 -44.26 8.16 8.24
N SER A 13 -44.57 7.09 7.49
CA SER A 13 -44.64 6.91 6.02
C SER A 13 -43.37 6.61 5.22
N ASN A 14 -43.40 5.35 4.77
CA ASN A 14 -42.65 4.76 3.67
C ASN A 14 -42.76 5.57 2.37
N THR A 15 -41.61 5.94 1.78
CA THR A 15 -41.42 5.90 0.33
C THR A 15 -39.91 5.72 0.08
N PHE A 16 -39.55 4.58 -0.50
CA PHE A 16 -38.20 4.28 -0.98
C PHE A 16 -37.84 5.21 -2.14
N GLN A 17 -36.81 6.02 -2.00
CA GLN A 17 -36.06 6.62 -3.11
C GLN A 17 -34.58 6.28 -2.96
N PRO A 18 -33.95 5.63 -3.97
CA PRO A 18 -32.55 5.24 -3.90
C PRO A 18 -31.62 6.30 -4.54
N HIS A 19 -31.52 7.47 -3.95
CA HIS A 19 -30.49 8.45 -4.29
C HIS A 19 -30.25 9.33 -3.06
N THR A 20 -29.26 8.97 -2.26
CA THR A 20 -28.45 9.86 -1.38
C THR A 20 -27.79 9.07 -0.23
N ILE A 21 -26.85 8.19 -0.54
CA ILE A 21 -25.93 7.63 0.48
C ILE A 21 -24.49 7.77 -0.03
N PHE A 22 -24.07 8.98 -0.38
CA PHE A 22 -22.65 9.24 -0.71
C PHE A 22 -22.14 10.60 -0.20
N SER A 23 -22.70 11.15 0.86
CA SER A 23 -22.20 12.44 1.36
C SER A 23 -22.10 12.61 2.88
N LYS A 24 -22.01 11.53 3.68
CA LYS A 24 -21.79 11.66 5.14
C LYS A 24 -20.93 10.55 5.70
N ALA A 25 -19.67 10.47 5.28
CA ALA A 25 -18.64 9.69 5.97
C ALA A 25 -17.25 10.32 5.89
N PHE A 26 -17.18 11.66 5.78
CA PHE A 26 -15.97 12.43 6.09
C PHE A 26 -16.26 13.28 7.33
N CYS A 27 -16.45 12.63 8.45
CA CYS A 27 -16.36 13.34 9.72
C CYS A 27 -14.94 13.11 10.24
N CYS A 28 -14.12 14.17 10.13
CA CYS A 28 -12.85 14.27 10.82
C CYS A 28 -13.10 14.03 12.32
N THR A 29 -12.83 12.83 12.80
CA THR A 29 -12.56 12.63 14.20
C THR A 29 -11.29 13.39 14.53
N LYS A 30 -11.43 14.56 15.17
CA LYS A 30 -10.35 15.25 15.85
C LYS A 30 -9.78 14.31 16.89
N TYR A 31 -8.69 13.64 16.58
CA TYR A 31 -7.85 13.02 17.60
C TYR A 31 -7.11 14.15 18.30
N ASN A 32 -7.48 14.43 19.53
CA ASN A 32 -6.66 15.20 20.44
C ASN A 32 -5.34 14.43 20.59
N ILE A 33 -4.27 15.00 20.05
CA ILE A 33 -2.92 14.58 20.35
C ILE A 33 -2.69 14.97 21.80
N ILE A 34 -2.90 14.05 22.70
CA ILE A 34 -2.37 14.16 24.05
C ILE A 34 -0.86 13.97 23.89
N GLN A 35 -0.14 15.06 23.92
CA GLN A 35 1.32 15.04 24.10
C GLN A 35 1.59 14.60 25.54
N ASP A 36 1.47 13.30 25.78
CA ASP A 36 2.00 12.70 26.99
C ASP A 36 3.49 12.43 26.79
N ALA A 37 4.27 12.58 27.85
CA ALA A 37 5.74 12.40 27.91
C ALA A 37 6.21 10.98 27.57
N ASN A 38 5.34 10.09 27.18
CA ASN A 38 5.59 8.75 26.68
C ASN A 38 5.28 8.79 25.19
N ASP A 39 6.30 8.76 24.34
CA ASP A 39 6.22 8.73 22.87
C ASP A 39 5.43 7.52 22.35
N THR A 40 4.14 7.47 22.61
CA THR A 40 3.22 6.45 22.09
C THR A 40 2.92 6.75 20.63
N VAL A 41 3.20 5.79 19.78
CA VAL A 41 2.98 5.89 18.34
C VAL A 41 1.59 5.41 18.02
N TYR A 42 0.66 6.33 17.74
CA TYR A 42 -0.61 5.98 17.11
C TYR A 42 -0.41 5.86 15.60
N ILE A 43 -0.11 4.65 15.14
CA ILE A 43 -0.13 4.32 13.70
C ILE A 43 -1.58 4.00 13.36
N ALA A 44 -2.26 5.01 12.80
CA ALA A 44 -3.69 5.04 12.64
C ALA A 44 -4.24 3.97 11.67
N GLU A 45 -5.53 3.67 11.87
CA GLU A 45 -6.43 2.77 11.12
C GLU A 45 -6.54 3.02 9.60
N ASN A 46 -5.90 4.05 9.06
CA ASN A 46 -6.01 4.44 7.64
C ASN A 46 -5.55 3.36 6.63
N ILE A 47 -4.68 2.44 7.04
CA ILE A 47 -4.26 1.31 6.17
C ILE A 47 -5.41 0.32 5.97
N LYS A 48 -6.27 0.09 6.98
CA LYS A 48 -7.38 -0.86 6.92
C LYS A 48 -8.55 -0.36 6.04
N GLN A 49 -8.86 0.94 6.07
CA GLN A 49 -10.01 1.49 5.33
C GLN A 49 -9.76 1.54 3.81
N SER A 50 -8.55 1.88 3.36
CA SER A 50 -8.23 1.90 1.93
C SER A 50 -8.29 0.52 1.28
N SER A 51 -7.87 -0.52 1.99
CA SER A 51 -7.90 -1.90 1.52
C SER A 51 -9.32 -2.48 1.42
N ALA A 52 -10.22 -2.13 2.35
CA ALA A 52 -11.59 -2.65 2.38
C ALA A 52 -12.47 -2.12 1.23
N ILE A 53 -12.38 -0.84 0.88
CA ILE A 53 -13.13 -0.23 -0.24
C ILE A 53 -12.69 -0.84 -1.57
N LYS A 54 -11.41 -1.15 -1.72
CA LYS A 54 -10.81 -1.72 -2.91
C LYS A 54 -11.25 -3.16 -3.16
N ILE A 55 -11.33 -4.00 -2.12
CA ILE A 55 -11.76 -5.40 -2.23
C ILE A 55 -13.23 -5.49 -2.68
N GLN A 56 -14.11 -4.60 -2.22
CA GLN A 56 -15.53 -4.63 -2.59
C GLN A 56 -15.76 -4.28 -4.07
N SER A 57 -15.05 -3.31 -4.64
CA SER A 57 -15.19 -2.95 -6.05
C SER A 57 -14.63 -4.03 -6.98
N LEU A 58 -13.48 -4.63 -6.63
CA LEU A 58 -12.88 -5.74 -7.38
C LEU A 58 -13.74 -7.01 -7.32
N PHE A 59 -14.39 -7.27 -6.18
CA PHE A 59 -15.28 -8.43 -6.03
C PHE A 59 -16.54 -8.31 -6.88
N ARG A 60 -17.15 -7.12 -6.99
CA ARG A 60 -18.28 -6.87 -7.92
C ARG A 60 -17.86 -7.04 -9.38
N GLY A 61 -16.70 -6.53 -9.75
CA GLY A 61 -16.12 -6.71 -11.09
C GLY A 61 -15.82 -8.19 -11.41
N HIS A 62 -15.33 -8.98 -10.44
CA HIS A 62 -15.15 -10.41 -10.60
C HIS A 62 -16.46 -11.15 -10.88
N LEU A 63 -17.54 -10.85 -10.14
CA LEU A 63 -18.86 -11.45 -10.36
C LEU A 63 -19.42 -11.11 -11.74
N ALA A 64 -19.26 -9.88 -12.22
CA ALA A 64 -19.69 -9.46 -13.56
C ALA A 64 -18.89 -10.20 -14.65
N ARG A 65 -17.56 -10.29 -14.51
CA ARG A 65 -16.70 -11.03 -15.45
C ARG A 65 -16.97 -12.53 -15.46
N SER A 66 -17.26 -13.13 -14.30
CA SER A 66 -17.61 -14.56 -14.18
C SER A 66 -18.89 -14.90 -14.92
N LYS A 67 -19.89 -14.02 -14.89
CA LYS A 67 -21.16 -14.21 -15.66
C LYS A 67 -20.93 -14.22 -17.16
N VAL A 68 -20.00 -13.41 -17.68
CA VAL A 68 -19.62 -13.40 -19.11
C VAL A 68 -18.94 -14.72 -19.54
N ASN A 69 -18.28 -15.42 -18.62
CA ASN A 69 -17.56 -16.68 -18.90
C ASN A 69 -18.46 -17.92 -18.92
N ILE A 70 -19.66 -17.90 -18.30
CA ILE A 70 -20.52 -19.08 -18.13
C ILE A 70 -21.31 -19.46 -19.42
N LEU A 71 -21.39 -18.57 -20.40
CA LEU A 71 -22.15 -18.76 -21.64
C LEU A 71 -21.42 -19.60 -22.71
N SER A 72 -20.75 -20.71 -22.34
CA SER A 72 -19.70 -21.30 -23.19
C SER A 72 -20.06 -22.47 -24.12
N GLN A 73 -21.29 -22.95 -24.30
CA GLN A 73 -21.47 -24.18 -25.06
C GLN A 73 -22.27 -24.14 -26.37
N ASN A 74 -23.03 -23.09 -26.74
CA ASN A 74 -23.70 -23.02 -28.04
C ASN A 74 -23.91 -21.58 -28.54
N TYR A 75 -22.84 -20.93 -28.98
CA TYR A 75 -22.85 -19.47 -29.27
C TYR A 75 -23.61 -19.07 -30.50
N LYS A 76 -23.70 -19.91 -31.53
CA LYS A 76 -24.40 -19.57 -32.79
C LYS A 76 -25.87 -19.25 -32.61
N HIS A 77 -26.51 -19.81 -31.58
CA HIS A 77 -27.92 -19.54 -31.23
C HIS A 77 -28.12 -18.36 -30.29
N LEU A 78 -27.08 -17.85 -29.67
CA LEU A 78 -27.13 -16.80 -28.64
C LEU A 78 -26.68 -15.42 -29.15
N CYS A 79 -26.14 -15.36 -30.37
CA CYS A 79 -25.67 -14.10 -30.98
C CYS A 79 -26.24 -13.95 -32.40
N LYS A 80 -26.44 -12.69 -32.80
CA LYS A 80 -26.85 -12.30 -34.16
C LYS A 80 -25.73 -11.45 -34.77
N GLU A 81 -25.32 -11.81 -36.00
CA GLU A 81 -24.43 -10.94 -36.78
C GLU A 81 -25.13 -9.64 -37.13
N VAL A 82 -24.45 -8.52 -37.00
CA VAL A 82 -24.89 -7.19 -37.40
C VAL A 82 -23.78 -6.56 -38.28
N PRO A 83 -24.10 -5.51 -39.06
CA PRO A 83 -23.08 -4.78 -39.83
C PRO A 83 -21.95 -4.31 -38.93
N PHE A 84 -20.70 -4.34 -39.42
CA PHE A 84 -19.53 -3.97 -38.59
C PHE A 84 -19.53 -2.49 -38.18
N ASP A 85 -20.19 -1.64 -38.99
CA ASP A 85 -20.44 -0.21 -38.74
C ASP A 85 -21.65 0.05 -37.83
N PHE A 86 -22.26 -1.02 -37.25
CA PHE A 86 -23.40 -0.88 -36.32
C PHE A 86 -23.09 0.20 -35.27
N PRO A 87 -23.98 1.18 -35.06
CA PRO A 87 -23.68 2.35 -34.25
C PRO A 87 -23.46 2.00 -32.78
N THR A 88 -22.41 2.59 -32.17
CA THR A 88 -22.03 2.45 -30.75
C THR A 88 -22.22 3.76 -29.99
N ASN A 89 -22.83 4.78 -30.63
CA ASN A 89 -22.87 6.15 -30.10
C ASN A 89 -23.46 6.26 -28.69
N THR A 90 -24.44 5.42 -28.35
CA THR A 90 -25.02 5.38 -26.99
C THR A 90 -24.14 4.64 -25.98
N LEU A 91 -23.33 3.68 -26.43
CA LEU A 91 -22.46 2.87 -25.58
C LEU A 91 -21.14 3.58 -25.25
N ASP A 92 -20.63 4.39 -26.21
CA ASP A 92 -19.43 5.21 -26.04
C ASP A 92 -19.69 6.55 -25.32
N SER A 93 -20.98 6.93 -25.10
CA SER A 93 -21.37 8.25 -24.56
C SER A 93 -21.55 8.27 -23.02
N ASN A 94 -21.33 7.17 -22.31
CA ASN A 94 -21.46 7.14 -20.86
C ASN A 94 -20.39 8.05 -20.21
N PRO A 95 -20.77 9.05 -19.38
CA PRO A 95 -19.82 10.02 -18.81
C PRO A 95 -18.70 9.36 -17.97
N THR A 96 -19.01 8.31 -17.23
CA THR A 96 -18.03 7.54 -16.45
C THR A 96 -16.97 6.93 -17.37
N ILE A 97 -17.41 6.30 -18.46
CA ILE A 97 -16.52 5.66 -19.43
C ILE A 97 -15.66 6.69 -20.15
N ILE A 98 -16.25 7.81 -20.60
CA ILE A 98 -15.51 8.90 -21.24
C ILE A 98 -14.42 9.43 -20.31
N HIS A 99 -14.74 9.63 -19.03
CA HIS A 99 -13.75 10.08 -18.06
C HIS A 99 -12.63 9.04 -17.85
N LEU A 100 -12.98 7.76 -17.72
CA LEU A 100 -11.99 6.68 -17.58
C LEU A 100 -11.07 6.56 -18.81
N GLN A 101 -11.61 6.77 -20.02
CA GLN A 101 -10.82 6.78 -21.26
C GLN A 101 -9.79 7.92 -21.32
N SER A 102 -10.02 9.01 -20.59
CA SER A 102 -9.06 10.11 -20.50
C SER A 102 -7.89 9.82 -19.54
N LEU A 103 -8.02 8.84 -18.64
CA LEU A 103 -7.03 8.56 -17.60
C LEU A 103 -5.86 7.67 -18.07
N ILE A 104 -6.05 6.94 -19.16
CA ILE A 104 -5.00 6.07 -19.73
C ILE A 104 -4.97 6.18 -21.26
N PRO A 105 -3.81 5.92 -21.90
CA PRO A 105 -3.70 5.88 -23.34
C PRO A 105 -4.67 4.88 -23.97
N LYS A 106 -5.16 5.18 -25.17
CA LYS A 106 -5.95 4.23 -25.96
C LYS A 106 -5.15 2.97 -26.26
N PHE A 107 -5.85 1.83 -26.29
CA PHE A 107 -5.24 0.56 -26.68
C PHE A 107 -4.59 0.66 -28.06
N LYS A 108 -3.35 0.20 -28.19
CA LYS A 108 -2.62 0.15 -29.45
C LYS A 108 -2.02 -1.24 -29.63
N LEU A 109 -2.28 -1.83 -30.79
CA LEU A 109 -1.63 -3.05 -31.20
C LEU A 109 -0.13 -2.77 -31.53
N ASN A 110 0.74 -3.64 -31.12
CA ASN A 110 2.13 -3.62 -31.59
C ASN A 110 2.27 -4.39 -32.91
N GLU A 111 3.43 -4.29 -33.56
CA GLU A 111 3.69 -4.93 -34.86
C GLU A 111 3.49 -6.45 -34.81
N LYS A 112 3.97 -7.12 -33.76
CA LYS A 112 3.83 -8.56 -33.57
C LYS A 112 2.36 -8.97 -33.44
N GLU A 113 1.58 -8.23 -32.66
CA GLU A 113 0.15 -8.45 -32.47
C GLU A 113 -0.63 -8.24 -33.78
N THR A 114 -0.32 -7.18 -34.52
CA THR A 114 -0.89 -6.90 -35.84
C THR A 114 -0.62 -8.04 -36.82
N PHE A 115 0.61 -8.52 -36.85
CA PHE A 115 1.00 -9.67 -37.70
C PHE A 115 0.25 -10.96 -37.34
N ILE A 116 0.10 -11.26 -36.04
CA ILE A 116 -0.66 -12.44 -35.57
C ILE A 116 -2.11 -12.35 -36.01
N ILE A 117 -2.73 -11.18 -35.88
CA ILE A 117 -4.13 -10.97 -36.29
C ILE A 117 -4.27 -11.20 -37.81
N GLN A 118 -3.40 -10.60 -38.60
CA GLN A 118 -3.44 -10.68 -40.08
C GLN A 118 -3.18 -12.09 -40.60
N SER A 119 -2.34 -12.87 -39.89
CA SER A 119 -2.01 -14.27 -40.29
C SER A 119 -3.06 -15.27 -39.77
N SER A 120 -4.02 -14.86 -38.97
CA SER A 120 -5.09 -15.72 -38.45
C SER A 120 -6.16 -15.99 -39.50
N SER A 121 -6.78 -17.18 -39.46
CA SER A 121 -7.96 -17.52 -40.27
C SER A 121 -9.28 -16.99 -39.68
N ASN A 122 -9.21 -16.16 -38.66
CA ASN A 122 -10.39 -15.64 -37.96
C ASN A 122 -11.14 -14.59 -38.80
N LYS A 123 -12.46 -14.65 -38.78
CA LYS A 123 -13.36 -13.73 -39.48
C LYS A 123 -13.58 -12.48 -38.64
N GLN A 124 -13.41 -11.30 -39.21
CA GLN A 124 -13.80 -10.03 -38.57
C GLN A 124 -15.34 -9.87 -38.68
N THR A 125 -16.01 -9.57 -37.58
CA THR A 125 -17.46 -9.46 -37.53
C THR A 125 -17.94 -8.60 -36.35
N ALA A 126 -19.22 -8.25 -36.35
CA ALA A 126 -19.91 -7.70 -35.18
C ALA A 126 -21.06 -8.63 -34.75
N LEU A 127 -21.21 -8.86 -33.47
CA LEU A 127 -22.20 -9.76 -32.88
C LEU A 127 -22.94 -9.05 -31.75
N THR A 128 -24.30 -9.13 -31.80
CA THR A 128 -25.16 -8.75 -30.66
C THR A 128 -25.60 -10.01 -29.93
N TYR A 129 -25.60 -9.94 -28.60
CA TYR A 129 -26.01 -11.03 -27.72
C TYR A 129 -27.40 -10.75 -27.11
N SER A 130 -28.04 -11.80 -26.63
CA SER A 130 -29.38 -11.73 -26.01
C SER A 130 -29.40 -10.91 -24.70
N ASP A 131 -28.28 -10.74 -24.05
CA ASP A 131 -28.10 -9.91 -22.85
C ASP A 131 -27.92 -8.41 -23.16
N GLY A 132 -27.92 -8.03 -24.43
CA GLY A 132 -27.71 -6.65 -24.90
C GLY A 132 -26.25 -6.29 -25.14
N SER A 133 -25.30 -7.19 -24.90
CA SER A 133 -23.89 -6.95 -25.18
C SER A 133 -23.63 -6.90 -26.69
N LEU A 134 -22.65 -6.08 -27.10
CA LEU A 134 -22.19 -5.97 -28.50
C LEU A 134 -20.70 -6.25 -28.58
N TYR A 135 -20.32 -7.12 -29.49
CA TYR A 135 -18.91 -7.42 -29.80
C TYR A 135 -18.55 -6.96 -31.20
N LYS A 136 -17.41 -6.32 -31.37
CA LYS A 136 -16.79 -5.99 -32.67
C LYS A 136 -15.37 -6.50 -32.68
N GLY A 137 -15.03 -7.48 -33.54
CA GLY A 137 -13.71 -8.06 -33.55
C GLY A 137 -13.63 -9.34 -34.36
N TYR A 138 -12.68 -10.18 -34.02
CA TYR A 138 -12.40 -11.43 -34.70
C TYR A 138 -13.05 -12.62 -33.99
N ILE A 139 -13.60 -13.55 -34.78
CA ILE A 139 -14.19 -14.81 -34.30
C ILE A 139 -13.56 -16.00 -35.01
N ASN A 140 -13.46 -17.14 -34.31
CA ASN A 140 -13.03 -18.39 -34.90
C ASN A 140 -14.20 -19.12 -35.64
N THR A 141 -13.93 -20.26 -36.24
CA THR A 141 -14.90 -21.09 -36.97
C THR A 141 -16.08 -21.59 -36.13
N LYS A 142 -15.92 -21.59 -34.79
CA LYS A 142 -16.95 -21.97 -33.82
C LYS A 142 -17.82 -20.76 -33.36
N TYR A 143 -17.70 -19.59 -34.01
CA TYR A 143 -18.34 -18.33 -33.61
C TYR A 143 -17.98 -17.85 -32.21
N GLN A 144 -16.77 -18.20 -31.73
CA GLN A 144 -16.23 -17.70 -30.47
C GLN A 144 -15.36 -16.49 -30.73
N ARG A 145 -15.43 -15.48 -29.85
CA ARG A 145 -14.48 -14.37 -29.84
C ARG A 145 -13.08 -14.90 -29.71
N ASP A 146 -12.21 -14.55 -30.64
CA ASP A 146 -10.85 -15.09 -30.70
C ASP A 146 -9.95 -14.06 -31.38
N SER A 147 -8.73 -13.85 -30.86
CA SER A 147 -7.85 -12.77 -31.27
C SER A 147 -8.31 -11.39 -30.76
N TYR A 148 -8.21 -10.30 -31.51
CA TYR A 148 -8.48 -8.94 -31.07
C TYR A 148 -9.96 -8.56 -31.28
N GLY A 149 -10.48 -7.77 -30.31
CA GLY A 149 -11.82 -7.21 -30.42
C GLY A 149 -12.19 -6.24 -29.31
N LYS A 150 -13.33 -5.58 -29.50
CA LYS A 150 -13.93 -4.68 -28.53
C LYS A 150 -15.30 -5.23 -28.11
N LEU A 151 -15.52 -5.38 -26.82
CA LEU A 151 -16.77 -5.86 -26.23
C LEU A 151 -17.39 -4.75 -25.40
N TYR A 152 -18.61 -4.39 -25.75
CA TYR A 152 -19.49 -3.53 -24.98
C TYR A 152 -20.41 -4.42 -24.15
N LEU A 153 -20.25 -4.39 -22.84
CA LEU A 153 -21.03 -5.20 -21.92
C LEU A 153 -22.41 -4.56 -21.66
N ASN A 154 -23.36 -5.36 -21.23
CA ASN A 154 -24.73 -4.92 -20.92
C ASN A 154 -24.81 -3.93 -19.73
N ASP A 155 -23.79 -3.86 -18.87
CA ASP A 155 -23.67 -2.89 -17.80
C ASP A 155 -23.04 -1.56 -18.22
N ASN A 156 -22.76 -1.36 -19.51
CA ASN A 156 -22.03 -0.26 -20.13
C ASN A 156 -20.51 -0.26 -19.85
N SER A 157 -19.94 -1.31 -19.28
CA SER A 157 -18.50 -1.48 -19.25
C SER A 157 -17.96 -1.81 -20.65
N ILE A 158 -16.71 -1.44 -20.94
CA ILE A 158 -16.10 -1.67 -22.26
C ILE A 158 -14.78 -2.41 -22.05
N TYR A 159 -14.61 -3.53 -22.75
CA TYR A 159 -13.31 -4.20 -22.86
C TYR A 159 -12.80 -4.07 -24.31
N GLU A 160 -11.52 -3.75 -24.44
CA GLU A 160 -10.80 -3.72 -25.72
C GLU A 160 -9.48 -4.45 -25.56
N GLY A 161 -9.27 -5.54 -26.35
CA GLY A 161 -8.08 -6.38 -26.18
C GLY A 161 -8.23 -7.74 -26.84
N PHE A 162 -7.42 -8.67 -26.35
CA PHE A 162 -7.36 -10.02 -26.89
C PHE A 162 -8.36 -10.97 -26.24
N PHE A 163 -8.83 -11.91 -27.06
CA PHE A 163 -9.75 -12.99 -26.67
C PHE A 163 -9.16 -14.33 -27.12
N LYS A 164 -9.49 -15.36 -26.35
CA LYS A 164 -9.30 -16.77 -26.73
C LYS A 164 -10.52 -17.57 -26.31
N GLU A 165 -11.16 -18.21 -27.27
CA GLU A 165 -12.36 -19.04 -27.02
C GLU A 165 -13.39 -18.33 -26.14
N ASN A 166 -13.80 -17.10 -26.49
CA ASN A 166 -14.74 -16.21 -25.80
C ASN A 166 -14.23 -15.56 -24.49
N ARG A 167 -13.07 -15.91 -23.98
CA ARG A 167 -12.49 -15.35 -22.73
C ARG A 167 -11.54 -14.22 -23.05
N MET A 168 -11.52 -13.19 -22.21
CA MET A 168 -10.46 -12.17 -22.25
C MET A 168 -9.13 -12.86 -21.90
N GLU A 169 -8.14 -12.74 -22.78
CA GLU A 169 -6.88 -13.45 -22.70
C GLU A 169 -5.75 -12.58 -23.27
N GLY A 170 -4.62 -12.47 -22.58
CA GLY A 170 -3.52 -11.60 -23.01
C GLY A 170 -3.77 -10.14 -22.70
N ARG A 171 -3.21 -9.22 -23.52
CA ARG A 171 -3.31 -7.77 -23.27
C ARG A 171 -4.71 -7.22 -23.56
N GLY A 172 -5.15 -6.31 -22.69
CA GLY A 172 -6.42 -5.60 -22.89
C GLY A 172 -6.59 -4.43 -21.92
N ILE A 173 -7.59 -3.61 -22.23
CA ILE A 173 -8.07 -2.52 -21.36
C ILE A 173 -9.54 -2.78 -21.03
N LEU A 174 -9.88 -2.73 -19.75
CA LEU A 174 -11.25 -2.78 -19.25
C LEU A 174 -11.62 -1.44 -18.62
N TYR A 175 -12.58 -0.74 -19.19
CA TYR A 175 -13.23 0.43 -18.62
C TYR A 175 -14.51 -0.04 -17.91
N SER A 176 -14.52 -0.02 -16.58
CA SER A 176 -15.65 -0.49 -15.79
C SER A 176 -16.58 0.64 -15.40
N ILE A 177 -17.89 0.41 -15.54
CA ILE A 177 -18.92 1.34 -15.04
C ILE A 177 -18.82 1.55 -13.52
N ASP A 178 -18.19 0.63 -12.78
CA ASP A 178 -17.92 0.75 -11.35
C ASP A 178 -16.87 1.83 -11.01
N GLY A 179 -16.36 2.56 -12.03
CA GLY A 179 -15.47 3.70 -11.83
C GLY A 179 -13.99 3.33 -11.73
N TYR A 180 -13.53 2.33 -12.45
CA TYR A 180 -12.11 2.04 -12.61
C TYR A 180 -11.76 1.63 -14.04
N VAL A 181 -10.51 1.83 -14.43
CA VAL A 181 -9.93 1.30 -15.65
C VAL A 181 -8.74 0.42 -15.31
N TYR A 182 -8.69 -0.76 -15.93
CA TYR A 182 -7.56 -1.67 -15.87
C TYR A 182 -6.92 -1.79 -17.25
N ASP A 183 -5.61 -1.57 -17.33
CA ASP A 183 -4.76 -1.74 -18.51
C ASP A 183 -3.68 -2.77 -18.16
N GLY A 184 -3.78 -3.97 -18.73
CA GLY A 184 -2.87 -5.05 -18.35
C GLY A 184 -3.19 -6.38 -19.03
N GLU A 185 -2.64 -7.42 -18.43
CA GLU A 185 -2.81 -8.80 -18.89
C GLU A 185 -4.05 -9.45 -18.28
N PHE A 186 -4.69 -10.31 -19.06
CA PHE A 186 -5.84 -11.11 -18.68
C PHE A 186 -5.52 -12.60 -18.87
N LEU A 187 -6.03 -13.42 -17.98
CA LEU A 187 -6.01 -14.87 -18.09
C LEU A 187 -7.37 -15.42 -17.70
N ASN A 188 -8.03 -16.14 -18.62
CA ASN A 188 -9.38 -16.68 -18.41
C ASN A 188 -10.41 -15.62 -17.95
N GLY A 189 -10.33 -14.39 -18.46
CA GLY A 189 -11.22 -13.28 -18.11
C GLY A 189 -10.89 -12.55 -16.80
N LEU A 190 -9.80 -12.92 -16.10
CA LEU A 190 -9.39 -12.33 -14.83
C LEU A 190 -8.11 -11.48 -15.03
N PHE A 191 -7.94 -10.44 -14.23
CA PHE A 191 -6.68 -9.69 -14.19
C PHE A 191 -5.54 -10.61 -13.78
N HIS A 192 -4.49 -10.62 -14.58
CA HIS A 192 -3.34 -11.48 -14.38
C HIS A 192 -2.05 -10.76 -14.84
N GLY A 193 -0.88 -11.37 -14.57
CA GLY A 193 0.40 -10.82 -15.02
C GLY A 193 0.64 -9.38 -14.56
N PHE A 194 1.15 -8.53 -15.45
CA PHE A 194 1.42 -7.14 -15.13
C PHE A 194 0.28 -6.23 -15.60
N GLY A 195 -0.13 -5.27 -14.75
CA GLY A 195 -1.20 -4.34 -15.10
C GLY A 195 -1.24 -3.09 -14.22
N LYS A 196 -1.89 -2.06 -14.78
CA LYS A 196 -2.19 -0.79 -14.10
C LYS A 196 -3.69 -0.66 -13.92
N LEU A 197 -4.11 -0.39 -12.69
CA LEU A 197 -5.48 -0.03 -12.35
C LEU A 197 -5.53 1.43 -11.91
N VAL A 198 -6.45 2.20 -12.47
CA VAL A 198 -6.73 3.59 -12.07
C VAL A 198 -8.21 3.67 -11.70
N SER A 199 -8.51 4.16 -10.50
CA SER A 199 -9.86 4.33 -10.02
C SER A 199 -10.26 5.81 -9.99
N LEU A 200 -11.53 6.12 -10.22
CA LEU A 200 -12.08 7.49 -10.14
C LEU A 200 -11.95 8.11 -8.74
N ASN A 201 -11.80 7.31 -7.70
CA ASN A 201 -11.50 7.78 -6.35
C ASN A 201 -10.01 8.16 -6.15
N GLY A 202 -9.21 8.19 -7.23
CA GLY A 202 -7.82 8.61 -7.22
C GLY A 202 -6.79 7.58 -6.80
N VAL A 203 -7.20 6.33 -6.53
CA VAL A 203 -6.26 5.24 -6.26
C VAL A 203 -5.68 4.72 -7.57
N VAL A 204 -4.35 4.60 -7.63
CA VAL A 204 -3.63 3.98 -8.75
C VAL A 204 -2.80 2.83 -8.22
N TYR A 205 -2.93 1.65 -8.84
CA TYR A 205 -2.05 0.52 -8.61
C TYR A 205 -1.35 0.14 -9.91
N ARG A 206 -0.07 -0.15 -9.84
CA ARG A 206 0.75 -0.68 -10.94
C ARG A 206 1.61 -1.82 -10.42
N GLY A 207 1.44 -3.01 -10.97
CA GLY A 207 2.18 -4.18 -10.47
C GLY A 207 1.62 -5.49 -10.96
N ASN A 208 1.99 -6.54 -10.24
CA ASN A 208 1.60 -7.90 -10.58
C ASN A 208 0.20 -8.25 -10.06
N TRP A 209 -0.53 -9.02 -10.86
CA TRP A 209 -1.88 -9.49 -10.62
C TRP A 209 -1.97 -11.01 -10.72
N LYS A 210 -2.85 -11.62 -9.95
CA LYS A 210 -3.21 -13.02 -10.05
C LYS A 210 -4.67 -13.18 -9.68
N ASN A 211 -5.48 -13.65 -10.64
CA ASN A 211 -6.91 -13.92 -10.43
C ASN A 211 -7.65 -12.72 -9.82
N ASP A 212 -7.60 -11.56 -10.47
CA ASP A 212 -8.19 -10.28 -10.04
C ASP A 212 -7.60 -9.67 -8.76
N MET A 213 -6.60 -10.29 -8.14
CA MET A 213 -5.98 -9.79 -6.92
C MET A 213 -4.54 -9.30 -7.18
N GLN A 214 -4.15 -8.22 -6.51
CA GLN A 214 -2.75 -7.80 -6.45
C GLN A 214 -1.93 -8.94 -5.83
N ASN A 215 -0.87 -9.37 -6.53
CA ASN A 215 -0.07 -10.52 -6.08
C ASN A 215 1.34 -10.42 -6.66
N GLY A 216 2.34 -10.35 -5.82
CA GLY A 216 3.72 -10.06 -6.20
C GLY A 216 4.07 -8.60 -5.94
N TYR A 217 5.07 -8.08 -6.67
CA TYR A 217 5.54 -6.71 -6.49
C TYR A 217 4.61 -5.69 -7.16
N GLY A 218 4.40 -4.55 -6.49
CA GLY A 218 3.60 -3.45 -7.02
C GLY A 218 3.75 -2.14 -6.26
N GLU A 219 3.30 -1.09 -6.93
CA GLU A 219 3.25 0.28 -6.43
C GLU A 219 1.80 0.74 -6.33
N GLU A 220 1.44 1.36 -5.23
CA GLU A 220 0.11 1.89 -4.98
C GLU A 220 0.20 3.34 -4.51
N SER A 221 -0.54 4.23 -5.15
CA SER A 221 -0.68 5.63 -4.74
C SER A 221 -2.13 5.97 -4.44
N TYR A 222 -2.32 6.83 -3.44
CA TYR A 222 -3.62 7.24 -2.92
C TYR A 222 -3.87 8.72 -3.18
N VAL A 223 -5.15 9.12 -3.20
CA VAL A 223 -5.57 10.50 -3.45
C VAL A 223 -5.04 11.48 -2.41
N ASP A 224 -4.82 11.03 -1.19
CA ASP A 224 -4.26 11.85 -0.10
C ASP A 224 -2.76 12.11 -0.22
N GLY A 225 -2.10 11.55 -1.26
CA GLY A 225 -0.66 11.65 -1.49
C GLY A 225 0.16 10.56 -0.78
N SER A 226 -0.48 9.66 -0.03
CA SER A 226 0.20 8.48 0.51
C SER A 226 0.58 7.51 -0.61
N SER A 227 1.61 6.70 -0.40
CA SER A 227 2.04 5.70 -1.36
C SER A 227 2.61 4.45 -0.69
N TYR A 228 2.51 3.34 -1.38
CA TYR A 228 3.15 2.08 -1.00
C TYR A 228 3.88 1.49 -2.18
N CYS A 229 5.04 0.91 -1.91
CA CYS A 229 5.85 0.19 -2.87
C CYS A 229 6.36 -1.08 -2.18
N GLY A 230 6.03 -2.25 -2.72
CA GLY A 230 6.39 -3.52 -2.06
C GLY A 230 5.60 -4.71 -2.56
N TYR A 231 5.63 -5.77 -1.75
CA TYR A 231 5.00 -7.04 -2.11
C TYR A 231 3.55 -7.11 -1.63
N PHE A 232 2.72 -7.81 -2.43
CA PHE A 232 1.32 -8.11 -2.15
C PHE A 232 1.08 -9.62 -2.24
N VAL A 233 0.16 -10.11 -1.43
CA VAL A 233 -0.40 -11.46 -1.51
C VAL A 233 -1.92 -11.34 -1.36
N ASN A 234 -2.65 -11.83 -2.35
CA ASN A 234 -4.12 -11.82 -2.38
C ASN A 234 -4.73 -10.45 -2.02
N GLY A 235 -4.20 -9.38 -2.64
CA GLY A 235 -4.68 -8.01 -2.49
C GLY A 235 -4.23 -7.29 -1.20
N LYS A 236 -3.43 -7.92 -0.35
CA LYS A 236 -2.91 -7.34 0.89
C LYS A 236 -1.40 -7.12 0.82
N LYS A 237 -0.91 -6.04 1.44
CA LYS A 237 0.52 -5.82 1.63
C LYS A 237 1.10 -6.96 2.45
N ASN A 238 2.12 -7.64 1.91
CA ASN A 238 2.69 -8.82 2.54
C ASN A 238 4.14 -9.02 2.07
N GLY A 239 5.08 -9.11 2.99
CA GLY A 239 6.50 -9.13 2.70
C GLY A 239 7.15 -7.75 2.84
N LYS A 240 8.31 -7.56 2.23
CA LYS A 240 9.04 -6.28 2.30
C LYS A 240 8.31 -5.18 1.53
N GLY A 241 8.28 -3.97 2.11
CA GLY A 241 7.70 -2.81 1.46
C GLY A 241 8.03 -1.51 2.17
N LYS A 242 7.75 -0.42 1.47
CA LYS A 242 7.88 0.94 1.97
C LYS A 242 6.54 1.65 1.82
N PHE A 243 6.06 2.22 2.91
CA PHE A 243 4.87 3.07 2.94
C PHE A 243 5.30 4.49 3.29
N VAL A 244 4.81 5.46 2.53
CA VAL A 244 4.99 6.88 2.79
C VAL A 244 3.61 7.49 2.99
N TRP A 245 3.36 8.08 4.15
CA TRP A 245 2.11 8.78 4.46
C TRP A 245 2.11 10.21 3.90
N ASN A 246 0.93 10.75 3.68
CA ASN A 246 0.73 12.16 3.31
C ASN A 246 1.36 13.14 4.33
N THR A 247 1.50 12.73 5.58
CA THR A 247 2.19 13.46 6.65
C THR A 247 3.69 13.53 6.48
N ARG A 248 4.27 12.85 5.46
CA ARG A 248 5.71 12.61 5.24
C ARG A 248 6.38 11.69 6.27
N ASN A 249 5.61 11.02 7.11
CA ASN A 249 6.14 9.86 7.84
C ASN A 249 6.41 8.73 6.86
N SER A 250 7.33 7.84 7.17
CA SER A 250 7.57 6.66 6.34
C SER A 250 7.88 5.42 7.18
N TYR A 251 7.49 4.28 6.67
CA TYR A 251 7.88 2.97 7.19
C TYR A 251 8.50 2.15 6.07
N GLU A 252 9.61 1.51 6.37
CA GLU A 252 10.28 0.57 5.49
C GLU A 252 10.59 -0.70 6.28
N GLY A 253 9.99 -1.83 5.88
CA GLY A 253 10.09 -3.06 6.66
C GLY A 253 9.15 -4.15 6.18
N MET A 254 8.85 -5.07 7.09
CA MET A 254 7.99 -6.22 6.82
C MET A 254 6.52 -5.88 7.07
N PHE A 255 5.67 -6.38 6.18
CA PHE A 255 4.21 -6.35 6.29
C PHE A 255 3.67 -7.77 6.33
N VAL A 256 2.63 -7.99 7.10
CA VAL A 256 1.82 -9.23 7.09
C VAL A 256 0.35 -8.84 7.10
N ASN A 257 -0.38 -9.16 6.02
CA ASN A 257 -1.79 -8.84 5.87
C ASN A 257 -2.14 -7.36 6.14
N ASP A 258 -1.37 -6.43 5.55
CA ASP A 258 -1.45 -4.97 5.72
C ASP A 258 -0.92 -4.45 7.07
N GLU A 259 -0.50 -5.30 8.00
CA GLU A 259 0.01 -4.90 9.32
C GLU A 259 1.54 -4.80 9.32
N LEU A 260 2.08 -3.76 9.97
CA LEU A 260 3.52 -3.66 10.25
C LEU A 260 3.91 -4.78 11.19
N THR A 261 4.85 -5.63 10.78
CA THR A 261 5.25 -6.82 11.54
C THR A 261 6.72 -7.15 11.26
N GLY A 262 7.42 -7.74 12.24
CA GLY A 262 8.84 -8.06 12.09
C GLY A 262 9.73 -6.82 12.10
N PHE A 263 10.91 -6.90 11.51
CA PHE A 263 11.87 -5.81 11.53
C PHE A 263 11.51 -4.70 10.53
N GLY A 264 11.58 -3.43 11.00
CA GLY A 264 11.35 -2.26 10.14
C GLY A 264 11.84 -0.96 10.76
N VAL A 265 11.95 0.04 9.90
CA VAL A 265 12.39 1.40 10.25
C VAL A 265 11.23 2.36 10.00
N TYR A 266 10.81 3.05 11.04
CA TYR A 266 9.82 4.11 10.95
C TYR A 266 10.51 5.47 11.13
N ARG A 267 10.24 6.39 10.21
CA ARG A 267 10.76 7.75 10.25
C ARG A 267 9.60 8.73 10.35
N TRP A 268 9.61 9.54 11.40
CA TRP A 268 8.66 10.64 11.57
C TRP A 268 9.13 11.88 10.83
N LYS A 269 8.19 12.69 10.40
CA LYS A 269 8.45 13.99 9.76
C LYS A 269 9.32 14.93 10.61
N ASP A 270 9.21 14.83 11.93
CA ASP A 270 9.95 15.66 12.90
C ASP A 270 11.39 15.19 13.15
N GLY A 271 11.85 14.18 12.40
CA GLY A 271 13.22 13.65 12.46
C GLY A 271 13.43 12.52 13.48
N LYS A 272 12.40 12.11 14.23
CA LYS A 272 12.47 10.90 15.04
C LYS A 272 12.61 9.66 14.17
N VAL A 273 13.30 8.64 14.66
CA VAL A 273 13.46 7.35 13.99
C VAL A 273 13.27 6.22 15.00
N TYR A 274 12.48 5.22 14.64
CA TYR A 274 12.47 3.93 15.30
C TYR A 274 12.98 2.86 14.34
N MET A 275 13.90 2.02 14.81
CA MET A 275 14.43 0.87 14.11
C MET A 275 14.33 -0.34 15.04
N GLY A 276 13.50 -1.31 14.70
CA GLY A 276 13.30 -2.46 15.57
C GLY A 276 12.18 -3.36 15.11
N ASN A 277 11.75 -4.22 16.01
CA ASN A 277 10.68 -5.16 15.75
C ASN A 277 9.29 -4.51 15.95
N TRP A 278 8.36 -4.97 15.13
CA TRP A 278 6.96 -4.55 15.08
C TRP A 278 6.05 -5.76 15.24
N LEU A 279 4.94 -5.59 15.89
CA LEU A 279 3.86 -6.57 15.97
C LEU A 279 2.53 -5.84 15.88
N LYS A 280 1.75 -6.09 14.80
CA LYS A 280 0.43 -5.49 14.59
C LYS A 280 0.44 -3.96 14.77
N HIS A 281 1.33 -3.28 14.04
CA HIS A 281 1.55 -1.82 14.05
C HIS A 281 2.18 -1.26 15.33
N LYS A 282 2.57 -2.07 16.30
CA LYS A 282 3.18 -1.62 17.57
C LYS A 282 4.65 -1.98 17.63
N MET A 283 5.44 -1.12 18.26
CA MET A 283 6.81 -1.44 18.62
C MET A 283 6.81 -2.57 19.64
N GLU A 284 7.57 -3.64 19.35
CA GLU A 284 7.63 -4.85 20.17
C GLU A 284 9.05 -5.44 20.16
N GLY A 285 9.48 -6.05 21.28
CA GLY A 285 10.81 -6.63 21.37
C GLY A 285 11.92 -5.58 21.36
N VAL A 286 13.11 -5.93 20.83
CA VAL A 286 14.26 -5.02 20.85
C VAL A 286 14.17 -3.99 19.74
N GLY A 287 14.45 -2.72 20.08
CA GLY A 287 14.49 -1.62 19.13
C GLY A 287 15.36 -0.45 19.59
N LEU A 288 15.75 0.36 18.61
CA LEU A 288 16.41 1.64 18.77
C LEU A 288 15.41 2.76 18.46
N PHE A 289 15.29 3.72 19.37
CA PHE A 289 14.58 4.97 19.14
C PHE A 289 15.55 6.14 19.18
N ILE A 290 15.50 7.01 18.19
CA ILE A 290 16.29 8.23 18.12
C ILE A 290 15.31 9.41 18.12
N TRP A 291 15.47 10.33 19.06
CA TRP A 291 14.71 11.58 19.10
C TRP A 291 15.38 12.64 18.23
N SER A 292 14.61 13.62 17.81
CA SER A 292 15.09 14.76 17.02
C SER A 292 16.17 15.59 17.71
N ASP A 293 16.22 15.56 19.04
CA ASP A 293 17.27 16.21 19.87
C ASP A 293 18.53 15.35 20.03
N GLY A 294 18.63 14.21 19.35
CA GLY A 294 19.78 13.31 19.37
C GLY A 294 19.83 12.33 20.53
N LYS A 295 18.89 12.39 21.48
CA LYS A 295 18.76 11.33 22.50
C LYS A 295 18.45 9.99 21.83
N LYS A 296 18.84 8.89 22.49
CA LYS A 296 18.64 7.54 21.96
C LYS A 296 18.18 6.60 23.06
N TYR A 297 17.36 5.64 22.69
CA TYR A 297 17.05 4.50 23.55
C TYR A 297 17.27 3.21 22.75
N ILE A 298 17.99 2.28 23.32
CA ILE A 298 18.18 0.94 22.80
C ILE A 298 17.71 -0.04 23.87
N GLY A 299 16.68 -0.82 23.58
CA GLY A 299 16.13 -1.71 24.60
C GLY A 299 14.85 -2.39 24.18
N ASN A 300 14.19 -3.02 25.15
CA ASN A 300 12.97 -3.76 24.93
C ASN A 300 11.75 -2.83 24.90
N TYR A 301 10.82 -3.18 24.00
CA TYR A 301 9.51 -2.56 23.84
C TYR A 301 8.42 -3.61 24.00
N LYS A 302 7.29 -3.19 24.53
CA LYS A 302 6.05 -3.94 24.60
C LYS A 302 4.88 -3.00 24.37
N ASN A 303 4.08 -3.27 23.33
CA ASN A 303 2.93 -2.43 22.99
C ASN A 303 3.26 -0.93 22.91
N ASP A 304 4.30 -0.53 22.16
CA ASP A 304 4.82 0.84 21.99
C ASP A 304 5.53 1.46 23.20
N MET A 305 5.56 0.79 24.34
CA MET A 305 6.17 1.30 25.57
C MET A 305 7.51 0.62 25.83
N LYS A 306 8.45 1.37 26.39
CA LYS A 306 9.70 0.79 26.94
C LYS A 306 9.35 -0.16 28.06
N ASP A 307 9.70 -1.44 27.94
CA ASP A 307 9.38 -2.48 28.92
C ASP A 307 10.45 -3.57 28.91
N GLY A 308 11.10 -3.79 30.05
CA GLY A 308 12.26 -4.65 30.18
C GLY A 308 13.57 -3.84 30.24
N PHE A 309 14.69 -4.47 29.88
CA PHE A 309 15.99 -3.81 29.92
C PHE A 309 16.20 -2.87 28.74
N GLY A 310 16.88 -1.71 29.02
CA GLY A 310 17.28 -0.78 27.97
C GLY A 310 18.27 0.27 28.43
N VAL A 311 18.97 0.84 27.46
CA VAL A 311 19.95 1.90 27.65
C VAL A 311 19.42 3.19 27.00
N PHE A 312 19.27 4.22 27.80
CA PHE A 312 18.88 5.54 27.37
C PHE A 312 20.08 6.48 27.39
N TYR A 313 20.40 7.06 26.26
CA TYR A 313 21.49 8.01 26.06
C TYR A 313 20.94 9.44 26.01
N SER A 314 21.50 10.32 26.83
CA SER A 314 21.34 11.78 26.75
C SER A 314 22.68 12.44 26.44
N ILE A 315 22.72 13.77 26.43
CA ILE A 315 23.91 14.54 26.06
C ILE A 315 25.08 14.28 27.02
N ASP A 316 24.80 14.21 28.30
CA ASP A 316 25.77 14.21 29.40
C ASP A 316 25.94 12.86 30.12
N LYS A 317 25.00 11.94 29.89
CA LYS A 317 24.94 10.67 30.60
C LYS A 317 24.11 9.62 29.86
N ARG A 318 24.25 8.37 30.28
CA ARG A 318 23.36 7.29 29.92
C ARG A 318 22.80 6.59 31.16
N TYR A 319 21.57 6.14 31.04
CA TYR A 319 20.93 5.25 32.03
C TYR A 319 20.89 3.84 31.46
N GLU A 320 21.35 2.88 32.17
CA GLU A 320 21.32 1.45 31.87
C GLU A 320 20.53 0.75 32.96
N GLY A 321 19.37 0.17 32.62
CA GLY A 321 18.50 -0.44 33.62
C GLY A 321 17.16 -0.87 33.09
N THR A 322 16.25 -1.21 33.99
CA THR A 322 14.94 -1.73 33.65
C THR A 322 13.91 -0.62 33.50
N TRP A 323 12.93 -0.90 32.63
CA TRP A 323 11.82 -0.05 32.30
C TRP A 323 10.51 -0.83 32.46
N LYS A 324 9.46 -0.17 32.83
CA LYS A 324 8.11 -0.71 32.88
C LYS A 324 7.11 0.35 32.46
N ASP A 325 6.23 0.00 31.52
CA ASP A 325 5.20 0.91 31.01
C ASP A 325 5.73 2.30 30.63
N GLY A 326 6.88 2.33 29.90
CA GLY A 326 7.55 3.54 29.44
C GLY A 326 8.41 4.27 30.47
N LYS A 327 8.38 3.88 31.76
CA LYS A 327 9.07 4.55 32.88
C LYS A 327 10.23 3.73 33.40
N GLN A 328 11.27 4.41 33.91
CA GLN A 328 12.35 3.73 34.65
C GLN A 328 11.75 3.03 35.88
N HIS A 329 12.10 1.76 36.07
CA HIS A 329 11.59 0.94 37.15
C HIS A 329 12.60 -0.10 37.57
N GLY A 330 12.79 -0.29 38.91
CA GLY A 330 13.77 -1.21 39.46
C GLY A 330 15.19 -0.63 39.48
N LYS A 331 16.19 -1.50 39.56
CA LYS A 331 17.58 -1.13 39.73
C LYS A 331 18.26 -0.83 38.40
N GLY A 332 19.17 0.13 38.38
CA GLY A 332 19.94 0.53 37.20
C GLY A 332 21.17 1.36 37.56
N VAL A 333 21.87 1.79 36.52
CA VAL A 333 23.10 2.57 36.62
C VAL A 333 23.00 3.83 35.75
N ILE A 334 23.40 4.95 36.30
CA ILE A 334 23.66 6.18 35.57
C ILE A 334 25.17 6.31 35.38
N VAL A 335 25.62 6.40 34.15
CA VAL A 335 27.01 6.61 33.77
C VAL A 335 27.12 7.98 33.12
N HIS A 336 27.84 8.89 33.77
CA HIS A 336 28.13 10.22 33.24
C HIS A 336 29.33 10.19 32.29
N ASN A 337 29.40 11.12 31.35
CA ASN A 337 30.52 11.22 30.39
C ASN A 337 31.85 11.52 31.05
N ASN A 338 31.85 12.09 32.27
CA ASN A 338 33.06 12.31 33.08
C ASN A 338 33.53 11.06 33.86
N GLY A 339 32.92 9.90 33.61
CA GLY A 339 33.25 8.63 34.24
C GLY A 339 32.57 8.35 35.58
N LYS A 340 31.80 9.31 36.13
CA LYS A 340 31.04 9.08 37.37
C LYS A 340 29.95 8.05 37.16
N VAL A 341 29.89 7.03 38.02
CA VAL A 341 28.90 5.96 38.02
C VAL A 341 28.04 6.04 39.25
N ILE A 342 26.73 5.98 39.11
CA ILE A 342 25.76 6.03 40.21
C ILE A 342 24.79 4.85 40.07
N HIS A 343 24.79 3.95 41.04
CA HIS A 343 23.80 2.88 41.13
C HIS A 343 22.55 3.41 41.80
N ILE A 344 21.39 3.12 41.21
CA ILE A 344 20.13 3.81 41.55
C ILE A 344 18.94 2.86 41.43
N GLU A 345 17.95 3.10 42.25
CA GLU A 345 16.66 2.40 42.19
C GLU A 345 15.52 3.37 41.86
N TYR A 346 14.70 3.00 40.88
CA TYR A 346 13.52 3.74 40.44
C TYR A 346 12.24 2.96 40.71
N TYR A 347 11.17 3.67 40.99
CA TYR A 347 9.81 3.15 41.01
C TYR A 347 8.90 4.08 40.22
N GLU A 348 8.31 3.57 39.14
CA GLU A 348 7.43 4.33 38.20
C GLU A 348 8.02 5.69 37.76
N GLY A 349 9.30 5.72 37.42
CA GLY A 349 10.01 6.91 36.95
C GLY A 349 10.51 7.84 38.08
N LYS A 350 10.17 7.56 39.34
CA LYS A 350 10.65 8.34 40.49
C LYS A 350 11.86 7.67 41.11
N LYS A 351 12.89 8.47 41.40
CA LYS A 351 14.08 8.01 42.14
C LYS A 351 13.64 7.61 43.56
N VAL A 352 13.98 6.38 43.94
CA VAL A 352 13.73 5.84 45.29
C VAL A 352 14.96 6.07 46.17
N ARG A 353 16.14 5.53 45.75
CA ARG A 353 17.39 5.62 46.54
C ARG A 353 18.62 5.51 45.63
N ILE A 354 19.76 5.94 46.17
CA ILE A 354 21.07 5.56 45.63
C ILE A 354 21.47 4.25 46.30
N VAL A 355 22.05 3.32 45.56
CA VAL A 355 22.52 2.04 46.05
C VAL A 355 24.00 2.19 46.40
N GLU A 356 24.35 1.98 47.69
CA GLU A 356 25.70 2.16 48.21
C GLU A 356 26.33 0.84 48.72
N GLN A 357 25.51 -0.20 48.92
CA GLN A 357 26.00 -1.49 49.39
C GLN A 357 26.73 -2.24 48.29
N GLN A 358 27.99 -2.65 48.55
CA GLN A 358 28.85 -3.28 47.55
C GLN A 358 28.25 -4.55 46.92
N ASN A 359 27.63 -5.39 47.73
CA ASN A 359 26.99 -6.63 47.25
C ASN A 359 25.85 -6.35 46.26
N GLU A 360 25.01 -5.30 46.52
CA GLU A 360 23.96 -4.89 45.60
C GLU A 360 24.52 -4.29 44.32
N ILE A 361 25.59 -3.51 44.41
CA ILE A 361 26.30 -2.93 43.25
C ILE A 361 26.83 -4.04 42.36
N THR A 362 27.48 -5.06 42.91
CA THR A 362 27.99 -6.19 42.14
C THR A 362 26.88 -6.92 41.41
N ASN A 363 25.79 -7.23 42.09
CA ASN A 363 24.63 -7.90 41.48
C ASN A 363 23.98 -7.06 40.35
N ILE A 364 23.86 -5.73 40.52
CA ILE A 364 23.34 -4.83 39.50
C ILE A 364 24.19 -4.88 38.23
N ASN A 365 25.51 -4.81 38.38
CA ASN A 365 26.45 -4.82 37.26
C ASN A 365 26.38 -6.16 36.51
N GLU A 366 26.36 -7.29 37.21
CA GLU A 366 26.21 -8.61 36.56
C GLU A 366 24.94 -8.73 35.75
N VAL A 367 23.80 -8.25 36.27
CA VAL A 367 22.50 -8.26 35.56
C VAL A 367 22.56 -7.37 34.33
N ILE A 368 23.10 -6.16 34.45
CA ILE A 368 23.22 -5.21 33.35
C ILE A 368 24.07 -5.80 32.22
N ASP A 369 25.25 -6.37 32.55
CA ASP A 369 26.16 -6.94 31.56
C ASP A 369 25.56 -8.15 30.85
N LYS A 370 24.78 -8.96 31.55
CA LYS A 370 24.04 -10.08 30.97
C LYS A 370 22.97 -9.59 29.99
N GLU A 371 22.19 -8.57 30.37
CA GLU A 371 21.14 -8.04 29.54
C GLU A 371 21.68 -7.27 28.32
N LYS A 372 22.78 -6.52 28.46
CA LYS A 372 23.45 -5.87 27.31
C LYS A 372 23.87 -6.85 26.24
N LYS A 373 24.42 -8.02 26.63
CA LYS A 373 24.80 -9.07 25.68
C LYS A 373 23.64 -9.62 24.91
N LYS A 374 22.41 -9.69 25.50
CA LYS A 374 21.19 -10.15 24.80
C LYS A 374 20.70 -9.17 23.75
N ILE A 375 20.88 -7.86 23.97
CA ILE A 375 20.29 -6.80 23.13
C ILE A 375 21.19 -6.47 21.92
N ASP A 376 22.48 -6.85 21.92
CA ASP A 376 23.44 -6.49 20.86
C ASP A 376 23.45 -4.97 20.56
N ILE A 377 23.70 -4.18 21.61
CA ILE A 377 23.68 -2.71 21.57
C ILE A 377 24.61 -2.16 20.48
N GLU A 378 25.77 -2.78 20.27
CA GLU A 378 26.76 -2.33 19.29
C GLU A 378 26.25 -2.38 17.87
N ARG A 379 25.48 -3.41 17.51
CA ARG A 379 24.81 -3.51 16.21
C ARG A 379 23.88 -2.33 15.97
N TYR A 380 23.06 -1.95 16.97
CA TYR A 380 22.17 -0.81 16.84
C TYR A 380 22.92 0.53 16.76
N LEU A 381 24.00 0.71 17.51
CA LEU A 381 24.84 1.92 17.43
C LEU A 381 25.52 2.06 16.06
N LYS A 382 26.00 0.94 15.48
CA LYS A 382 26.53 0.94 14.11
C LYS A 382 25.48 1.36 13.09
N ALA A 383 24.27 0.83 13.19
CA ALA A 383 23.17 1.20 12.31
C ALA A 383 22.80 2.70 12.40
N VAL A 384 22.94 3.34 13.57
CA VAL A 384 22.76 4.80 13.71
C VAL A 384 23.73 5.57 12.82
N ASN A 385 25.00 5.18 12.80
CA ASN A 385 26.02 5.84 11.99
C ASN A 385 25.71 5.70 10.50
N GLU A 386 25.27 4.53 10.05
CA GLU A 386 24.87 4.29 8.66
C GLU A 386 23.64 5.12 8.25
N LEU A 387 22.64 5.25 9.13
CA LEU A 387 21.47 6.09 8.91
C LEU A 387 21.80 7.58 8.81
N MET A 388 22.75 8.06 9.61
CA MET A 388 23.17 9.47 9.58
C MET A 388 23.99 9.80 8.33
N VAL A 389 24.82 8.88 7.85
CA VAL A 389 25.60 9.08 6.61
C VAL A 389 24.67 9.13 5.40
N SER A 390 23.68 8.25 5.31
CA SER A 390 22.73 8.22 4.20
C SER A 390 21.79 9.45 4.14
N SER A 391 21.53 10.10 5.27
CA SER A 391 20.73 11.34 5.31
C SER A 391 21.50 12.56 4.79
N ASN A 392 22.83 12.60 4.97
CA ASN A 392 23.65 13.71 4.47
C ASN A 392 23.89 13.63 2.96
N THR A 393 24.03 12.43 2.38
CA THR A 393 24.21 12.26 0.93
C THR A 393 22.95 12.59 0.12
N ASN A 394 21.75 12.47 0.69
CA ASN A 394 20.50 12.86 0.01
C ASN A 394 20.22 14.38 0.05
N ASN A 395 20.78 15.11 0.98
CA ASN A 395 20.67 16.57 1.01
C ASN A 395 21.58 17.27 -0.02
N ASP A 396 22.72 16.67 -0.36
CA ASP A 396 23.63 17.22 -1.37
C ASP A 396 23.13 17.01 -2.82
N LEU A 397 22.23 16.06 -3.05
CA LEU A 397 21.60 15.81 -4.36
C LEU A 397 20.39 16.71 -4.65
N LEU A 398 19.85 17.42 -3.66
CA LEU A 398 18.71 18.32 -3.83
C LEU A 398 19.12 19.81 -3.95
N SER A 399 20.40 20.14 -3.76
CA SER A 399 20.92 21.51 -3.83
C SER A 399 21.63 21.89 -5.15
N GLY A 400 21.67 21.01 -6.11
CA GLY A 400 22.34 21.27 -7.39
C GLY A 400 21.58 20.71 -8.56
N ASN A 401 20.69 21.52 -9.18
CA ASN A 401 20.64 21.70 -10.64
C ASN A 401 19.52 22.65 -11.05
N SER A 402 19.92 23.84 -11.45
CA SER A 402 19.20 24.78 -12.32
C SER A 402 19.03 24.14 -13.72
N PHE A 403 17.82 24.27 -14.25
CA PHE A 403 17.49 23.90 -15.63
C PHE A 403 18.40 24.61 -16.63
N ASP A 404 19.05 23.85 -17.50
CA ASP A 404 19.55 24.36 -18.77
C ASP A 404 19.01 23.50 -19.91
N SER A 405 18.44 24.19 -20.89
CA SER A 405 17.78 23.66 -22.07
C SER A 405 18.86 23.36 -23.14
N GLY A 406 19.04 22.09 -23.48
CA GLY A 406 19.95 21.69 -24.54
C GLY A 406 19.37 20.56 -25.41
N VAL A 407 19.10 20.90 -26.66
CA VAL A 407 18.77 19.99 -27.77
C VAL A 407 19.86 18.95 -27.96
N ALA A 408 19.52 17.69 -28.07
CA ALA A 408 20.45 16.65 -28.52
C ALA A 408 19.78 15.58 -29.39
N THR A 409 20.51 15.31 -30.46
CA THR A 409 20.33 14.47 -31.60
C THR A 409 20.32 12.96 -31.31
N ASN A 410 19.62 12.25 -32.16
CA ASN A 410 19.50 10.79 -32.29
C ASN A 410 20.82 10.01 -32.21
N ASN A 411 20.80 8.86 -31.53
CA ASN A 411 21.42 7.64 -32.02
C ASN A 411 20.75 6.38 -31.44
N THR A 412 20.36 5.53 -32.35
CA THR A 412 19.78 4.19 -32.21
C THR A 412 20.79 3.18 -31.68
N THR A 413 20.43 2.40 -30.66
CA THR A 413 20.82 0.99 -30.55
C THR A 413 19.80 0.22 -29.73
N ASN A 414 19.25 -0.81 -30.35
CA ASN A 414 18.40 -1.85 -29.77
C ASN A 414 19.11 -2.57 -28.62
N ASN A 415 18.42 -2.80 -27.50
CA ASN A 415 18.55 -4.05 -26.75
C ASN A 415 17.36 -4.29 -25.81
N ASN A 416 16.76 -5.45 -26.00
CA ASN A 416 15.73 -6.07 -25.15
C ASN A 416 16.23 -6.27 -23.72
N THR A 417 15.70 -5.53 -22.75
CA THR A 417 15.68 -5.91 -21.31
C THR A 417 14.66 -5.06 -20.58
N SER A 418 13.38 -5.40 -20.68
CA SER A 418 12.31 -4.61 -20.04
C SER A 418 11.87 -5.09 -18.65
N ASN A 419 12.47 -6.14 -18.08
CA ASN A 419 12.00 -6.72 -16.81
C ASN A 419 12.90 -6.50 -15.57
N THR A 420 14.06 -5.84 -15.69
CA THR A 420 14.99 -5.70 -14.56
C THR A 420 15.15 -4.28 -14.01
N SER A 421 14.57 -3.26 -14.64
CA SER A 421 14.77 -1.86 -14.22
C SER A 421 13.78 -1.35 -13.16
N PHE A 422 12.67 -2.07 -12.89
CA PHE A 422 11.64 -1.63 -11.94
C PHE A 422 12.00 -1.85 -10.47
N ASN A 423 12.84 -2.84 -10.16
CA ASN A 423 13.22 -3.16 -8.77
C ASN A 423 14.19 -2.14 -8.10
N LYS A 424 14.71 -1.16 -8.84
CA LYS A 424 15.73 -0.22 -8.33
C LYS A 424 15.20 1.12 -7.80
N LYS A 425 13.92 1.45 -7.98
CA LYS A 425 13.41 2.80 -7.62
C LYS A 425 12.86 2.94 -6.19
N CYS A 426 12.65 1.86 -5.48
CA CYS A 426 12.07 1.90 -4.12
C CYS A 426 13.05 1.53 -2.99
N TYR A 427 14.30 1.16 -3.33
CA TYR A 427 15.35 0.84 -2.35
C TYR A 427 16.55 1.75 -2.53
#